data_08db12b376c7324d44fecd61f926dbee
#
_entry.id   08db12b376c7324d44fecd61f926dbee
#
_cell.length_a   1.000
_cell.length_b   1.000
_cell.length_c   1.000
_cell.angle_alpha   90.00
_cell.angle_beta   90.00
_cell.angle_gamma   90.00
#
_symmetry.space_group_name_H-M   'P 1'
#
loop_
_entity.id
_entity.type
_entity.pdbx_description
1 polymer ?
#
loop_
_entity_poly.entity_id
_entity_poly.type
_entity_poly.pdbx_seq_one_letter_code
_entity_poly.pdbx_strand_id
1 'polypeptide(L)'
;MAKIAAIAPDETDEIIYLLNEQSDVNELKKLPKNKLRLALPTVCRRVDKFKPLIETLLAQGYKKWEIGNYWGLSVLPKNGIDLSFDAPLYMLNTQAMQMAKEMNAGRVTLSVEDQLDNLGLIAAQAPLPVTMVVYQDAALFTSAACIRSNACKDCPRGEKWLKLEKDGQKYQALSKDCQTMLFAEQPLCFAVEAAEIKADYYRVDFVYKSYEAAKAAQVWNKVRRFEDAANCRKANLYRCL
;
A
#
# COMPACT_ATOMS: atom_id res chain seq x y z
N MET A 1 -0.88 -11.41 10.11
CA MET A 1 -2.12 -12.22 9.99
C MET A 1 -3.13 -11.92 11.11
N ALA A 2 -2.76 -11.86 12.40
CA ALA A 2 -3.71 -11.50 13.47
C ALA A 2 -4.42 -10.15 13.29
N LYS A 3 -3.84 -9.20 12.55
CA LYS A 3 -4.41 -7.86 12.30
C LYS A 3 -5.59 -7.88 11.33
N ILE A 4 -5.57 -8.77 10.33
CA ILE A 4 -6.66 -8.89 9.33
C ILE A 4 -7.89 -9.56 9.97
N ALA A 5 -7.67 -10.49 10.90
CA ALA A 5 -8.75 -11.16 11.62
C ALA A 5 -9.55 -10.22 12.55
N ALA A 6 -9.01 -9.04 12.88
CA ALA A 6 -9.68 -8.05 13.72
C ALA A 6 -10.68 -7.17 12.95
N ILE A 7 -10.51 -7.10 11.62
CA ILE A 7 -11.46 -6.45 10.71
C ILE A 7 -12.21 -7.59 10.05
N ALA A 8 -13.52 -7.70 10.26
CA ALA A 8 -14.32 -8.79 9.73
C ALA A 8 -14.12 -8.89 8.21
N PRO A 9 -13.57 -10.01 7.67
CA PRO A 9 -13.34 -10.16 6.23
C PRO A 9 -14.62 -10.04 5.40
N ASP A 10 -15.77 -10.26 6.03
CA ASP A 10 -17.09 -10.16 5.41
C ASP A 10 -17.50 -8.71 5.14
N GLU A 11 -16.92 -7.74 5.85
CA GLU A 11 -17.20 -6.31 5.66
C GLU A 11 -16.29 -5.67 4.57
N THR A 12 -15.40 -6.42 3.95
CA THR A 12 -14.48 -5.93 2.92
C THR A 12 -14.72 -6.64 1.58
N ASP A 13 -14.63 -5.90 0.48
CA ASP A 13 -14.70 -6.47 -0.87
C ASP A 13 -13.38 -7.16 -1.26
N GLU A 14 -12.27 -6.64 -0.76
CA GLU A 14 -10.93 -7.12 -1.10
C GLU A 14 -9.96 -6.96 0.07
N ILE A 15 -9.01 -7.88 0.16
CA ILE A 15 -7.88 -7.87 1.08
C ILE A 15 -6.61 -7.77 0.27
N ILE A 16 -5.81 -6.73 0.49
CA ILE A 16 -4.51 -6.55 -0.17
C ILE A 16 -3.41 -7.04 0.78
N TYR A 17 -2.63 -8.01 0.35
CA TYR A 17 -1.52 -8.57 1.12
C TYR A 17 -0.18 -8.20 0.46
N LEU A 18 0.64 -7.40 1.15
CA LEU A 18 1.98 -7.04 0.68
C LEU A 18 2.93 -8.23 0.86
N LEU A 19 3.40 -8.76 -0.24
CA LEU A 19 4.38 -9.85 -0.27
C LEU A 19 5.77 -9.37 0.16
N ASN A 20 6.52 -10.26 0.77
CA ASN A 20 7.95 -10.13 1.03
C ASN A 20 8.64 -11.48 0.74
N GLU A 21 9.97 -11.50 0.74
CA GLU A 21 10.76 -12.73 0.44
C GLU A 21 10.49 -13.90 1.41
N GLN A 22 9.90 -13.64 2.57
CA GLN A 22 9.60 -14.62 3.60
C GLN A 22 8.10 -14.94 3.70
N SER A 23 7.30 -14.47 2.73
CA SER A 23 5.85 -14.72 2.72
C SER A 23 5.56 -16.22 2.63
N ASP A 24 4.83 -16.72 3.62
CA ASP A 24 4.44 -18.13 3.69
C ASP A 24 3.14 -18.36 2.90
N VAL A 25 3.23 -19.18 1.86
CA VAL A 25 2.09 -19.56 1.02
C VAL A 25 0.98 -20.26 1.84
N ASN A 26 1.33 -20.99 2.89
CA ASN A 26 0.34 -21.67 3.74
C ASN A 26 -0.46 -20.67 4.59
N GLU A 27 0.16 -19.57 4.98
CA GLU A 27 -0.56 -18.49 5.66
C GLU A 27 -1.54 -17.78 4.72
N LEU A 28 -1.17 -17.59 3.45
CA LEU A 28 -2.06 -17.01 2.44
C LEU A 28 -3.29 -17.88 2.17
N LYS A 29 -3.17 -19.21 2.26
CA LYS A 29 -4.31 -20.13 2.10
C LYS A 29 -5.39 -19.99 3.17
N LYS A 30 -5.08 -19.36 4.30
CA LYS A 30 -6.06 -19.09 5.38
C LYS A 30 -6.97 -17.90 5.05
N LEU A 31 -6.64 -17.11 4.03
CA LEU A 31 -7.41 -15.97 3.58
C LEU A 31 -8.36 -16.35 2.44
N PRO A 32 -9.52 -15.70 2.31
CA PRO A 32 -10.46 -15.97 1.23
C PRO A 32 -9.83 -15.58 -0.12
N LYS A 33 -9.44 -16.57 -0.90
CA LYS A 33 -8.67 -16.40 -2.14
C LYS A 33 -9.35 -15.50 -3.17
N ASN A 34 -10.68 -15.55 -3.25
CA ASN A 34 -11.48 -14.73 -4.16
C ASN A 34 -11.44 -13.24 -3.80
N LYS A 35 -11.19 -12.91 -2.52
CA LYS A 35 -11.02 -11.53 -2.03
C LYS A 35 -9.55 -11.10 -1.92
N LEU A 36 -8.59 -12.01 -2.11
CA LEU A 36 -7.18 -11.73 -1.87
C LEU A 36 -6.48 -11.18 -3.12
N ARG A 37 -5.93 -9.97 -3.03
CA ARG A 37 -5.00 -9.37 -3.98
C ARG A 37 -3.58 -9.39 -3.41
N LEU A 38 -2.62 -9.83 -4.19
CA LEU A 38 -1.22 -9.94 -3.79
C LEU A 38 -0.46 -8.72 -4.31
N ALA A 39 0.03 -7.88 -3.40
CA ALA A 39 0.81 -6.70 -3.74
C ALA A 39 2.31 -7.03 -3.74
N LEU A 40 3.00 -6.64 -4.80
CA LEU A 40 4.46 -6.72 -4.87
C LEU A 40 5.08 -5.50 -4.18
N PRO A 41 6.23 -5.66 -3.48
CA PRO A 41 6.89 -4.53 -2.84
C PRO A 41 7.33 -3.49 -3.87
N THR A 42 7.11 -2.20 -3.58
CA THR A 42 7.49 -1.09 -4.46
C THR A 42 8.98 -1.08 -4.75
N VAL A 43 9.81 -1.35 -3.74
CA VAL A 43 11.27 -1.45 -3.88
C VAL A 43 11.68 -2.91 -3.76
N CYS A 44 12.16 -3.48 -4.86
CA CYS A 44 12.70 -4.84 -4.91
C CYS A 44 14.12 -4.82 -5.50
N ARG A 45 15.10 -5.28 -4.73
CA ARG A 45 16.51 -5.35 -5.15
C ARG A 45 16.90 -6.72 -5.68
N ARG A 46 16.12 -7.74 -5.34
CA ARG A 46 16.41 -9.15 -5.65
C ARG A 46 15.18 -9.77 -6.29
N VAL A 47 14.88 -9.35 -7.52
CA VAL A 47 13.72 -9.86 -8.28
C VAL A 47 13.80 -11.38 -8.44
N ASP A 48 15.01 -11.92 -8.59
CA ASP A 48 15.30 -13.36 -8.66
C ASP A 48 14.78 -14.13 -7.44
N LYS A 49 14.76 -13.52 -6.25
CA LYS A 49 14.24 -14.14 -5.04
C LYS A 49 12.70 -14.15 -4.99
N PHE A 50 12.05 -13.17 -5.60
CA PHE A 50 10.59 -13.12 -5.68
C PHE A 50 10.02 -14.02 -6.77
N LYS A 51 10.75 -14.22 -7.86
CA LYS A 51 10.25 -14.94 -9.03
C LYS A 51 9.71 -16.35 -8.69
N PRO A 52 10.39 -17.24 -7.93
CA PRO A 52 9.86 -18.54 -7.58
C PRO A 52 8.58 -18.48 -6.74
N LEU A 53 8.48 -17.50 -5.81
CA LEU A 53 7.28 -17.30 -5.02
C LEU A 53 6.10 -16.89 -5.90
N ILE A 54 6.31 -15.94 -6.82
CA ILE A 54 5.29 -15.46 -7.76
C ILE A 54 4.81 -16.60 -8.65
N GLU A 55 5.72 -17.39 -9.24
CA GLU A 55 5.40 -18.56 -10.07
C GLU A 55 4.56 -19.58 -9.32
N THR A 56 4.93 -19.87 -8.05
CA THR A 56 4.17 -20.78 -7.18
C THR A 56 2.75 -20.26 -6.93
N LEU A 57 2.59 -18.98 -6.65
CA LEU A 57 1.28 -18.37 -6.37
C LEU A 57 0.41 -18.33 -7.64
N LEU A 58 0.99 -18.02 -8.80
CA LEU A 58 0.31 -18.08 -10.10
C LEU A 58 -0.17 -19.50 -10.42
N ALA A 59 0.70 -20.52 -10.23
CA ALA A 59 0.36 -21.93 -10.43
C ALA A 59 -0.75 -22.40 -9.49
N GLN A 60 -0.83 -21.84 -8.29
CA GLN A 60 -1.93 -22.07 -7.36
C GLN A 60 -3.20 -21.29 -7.72
N GLY A 61 -3.19 -20.51 -8.82
CA GLY A 61 -4.36 -19.79 -9.35
C GLY A 61 -4.70 -18.51 -8.57
N TYR A 62 -3.74 -17.82 -7.93
CA TYR A 62 -3.93 -16.45 -7.47
C TYR A 62 -3.92 -15.53 -8.67
N LYS A 63 -5.02 -14.82 -8.90
CA LYS A 63 -5.21 -14.00 -10.12
C LYS A 63 -5.19 -12.50 -9.88
N LYS A 64 -5.40 -12.03 -8.64
CA LYS A 64 -5.44 -10.60 -8.32
C LYS A 64 -4.07 -10.15 -7.84
N TRP A 65 -3.47 -9.20 -8.57
CA TRP A 65 -2.12 -8.71 -8.31
C TRP A 65 -2.09 -7.19 -8.27
N GLU A 66 -1.18 -6.63 -7.48
CA GLU A 66 -0.95 -5.20 -7.40
C GLU A 66 0.54 -4.91 -7.51
N ILE A 67 0.90 -3.87 -8.27
CA ILE A 67 2.27 -3.40 -8.42
C ILE A 67 2.38 -1.91 -8.08
N GLY A 68 3.40 -1.56 -7.30
CA GLY A 68 3.78 -0.17 -7.01
C GLY A 68 5.05 0.25 -7.75
N ASN A 69 5.55 -0.58 -8.69
CA ASN A 69 6.72 -0.29 -9.51
C ASN A 69 6.72 -1.19 -10.76
N TYR A 70 7.29 -0.71 -11.86
CA TYR A 70 7.31 -1.40 -13.17
C TYR A 70 8.08 -2.72 -13.19
N TRP A 71 8.94 -3.01 -12.20
CA TRP A 71 9.59 -4.33 -12.12
C TRP A 71 8.57 -5.47 -12.03
N GLY A 72 7.40 -5.22 -11.44
CA GLY A 72 6.31 -6.19 -11.35
C GLY A 72 5.84 -6.68 -12.72
N LEU A 73 5.84 -5.82 -13.75
CA LEU A 73 5.48 -6.20 -15.12
C LEU A 73 6.47 -7.19 -15.75
N SER A 74 7.71 -7.25 -15.24
CA SER A 74 8.73 -8.19 -15.75
C SER A 74 8.55 -9.63 -15.23
N VAL A 75 7.75 -9.82 -14.18
CA VAL A 75 7.58 -11.12 -13.51
C VAL A 75 6.14 -11.62 -13.51
N LEU A 76 5.17 -10.75 -13.81
CA LEU A 76 3.77 -11.12 -13.91
C LEU A 76 3.38 -11.39 -15.37
N PRO A 77 2.44 -12.32 -15.63
CA PRO A 77 1.95 -12.57 -16.98
C PRO A 77 1.14 -11.35 -17.48
N LYS A 78 1.23 -11.08 -18.78
CA LYS A 78 0.49 -9.97 -19.41
C LYS A 78 -1.02 -10.17 -19.40
N ASN A 79 -1.48 -11.41 -19.39
CA ASN A 79 -2.89 -11.77 -19.50
C ASN A 79 -3.28 -12.81 -18.46
N GLY A 80 -4.56 -12.93 -18.18
CA GLY A 80 -5.10 -13.96 -17.28
C GLY A 80 -5.02 -13.61 -15.79
N ILE A 81 -4.59 -12.38 -15.47
CA ILE A 81 -4.60 -11.82 -14.12
C ILE A 81 -5.42 -10.54 -14.06
N ASP A 82 -5.91 -10.21 -12.88
CA ASP A 82 -6.48 -8.91 -12.53
C ASP A 82 -5.37 -8.06 -11.89
N LEU A 83 -4.81 -7.14 -12.66
CA LEU A 83 -3.68 -6.30 -12.28
C LEU A 83 -4.16 -4.92 -11.83
N SER A 84 -3.71 -4.43 -10.68
CA SER A 84 -3.85 -3.04 -10.25
C SER A 84 -2.51 -2.34 -10.15
N PHE A 85 -2.51 -1.03 -10.45
CA PHE A 85 -1.38 -0.14 -10.24
C PHE A 85 -1.56 0.65 -8.95
N ASP A 86 -0.59 0.56 -8.05
CA ASP A 86 -0.63 1.22 -6.75
C ASP A 86 -0.13 2.68 -6.81
N ALA A 87 -0.44 3.46 -5.82
CA ALA A 87 -0.14 4.88 -5.67
C ALA A 87 1.33 5.29 -5.99
N PRO A 88 2.37 4.49 -5.65
CA PRO A 88 3.76 4.81 -6.00
C PRO A 88 4.08 4.86 -7.51
N LEU A 89 3.16 4.48 -8.37
CA LEU A 89 3.30 4.66 -9.83
C LEU A 89 2.87 6.04 -10.32
N TYR A 90 2.37 6.90 -9.42
CA TYR A 90 2.07 8.32 -9.66
C TYR A 90 1.18 8.57 -10.88
N MET A 91 0.02 7.92 -10.94
CA MET A 91 -0.98 8.16 -11.98
C MET A 91 -1.70 9.50 -11.74
N LEU A 92 -1.01 10.62 -12.00
CA LEU A 92 -1.43 11.99 -11.64
C LEU A 92 -2.23 12.71 -12.73
N ASN A 93 -2.58 12.02 -13.82
CA ASN A 93 -3.41 12.57 -14.89
C ASN A 93 -4.04 11.44 -15.72
N THR A 94 -5.04 11.79 -16.51
CA THR A 94 -5.78 10.82 -17.32
C THR A 94 -4.94 10.14 -18.40
N GLN A 95 -3.90 10.79 -18.92
CA GLN A 95 -2.98 10.18 -19.90
C GLN A 95 -2.14 9.07 -19.28
N ALA A 96 -1.62 9.29 -18.06
CA ALA A 96 -0.90 8.25 -17.32
C ALA A 96 -1.82 7.05 -17.04
N MET A 97 -3.09 7.30 -16.70
CA MET A 97 -4.08 6.23 -16.51
C MET A 97 -4.44 5.51 -17.80
N GLN A 98 -4.51 6.22 -18.93
CA GLN A 98 -4.71 5.59 -20.23
C GLN A 98 -3.54 4.65 -20.57
N MET A 99 -2.30 5.08 -20.31
CA MET A 99 -1.12 4.22 -20.46
C MET A 99 -1.18 2.99 -19.52
N ALA A 100 -1.62 3.16 -18.28
CA ALA A 100 -1.83 2.03 -17.38
C ALA A 100 -2.84 1.02 -17.93
N LYS A 101 -3.93 1.50 -18.53
CA LYS A 101 -4.94 0.66 -19.21
C LYS A 101 -4.34 -0.10 -20.40
N GLU A 102 -3.50 0.53 -21.19
CA GLU A 102 -2.77 -0.10 -22.31
C GLU A 102 -1.76 -1.16 -21.83
N MET A 103 -1.28 -1.02 -20.60
CA MET A 103 -0.47 -2.03 -19.90
C MET A 103 -1.30 -3.12 -19.22
N ASN A 104 -2.61 -3.22 -19.52
CA ASN A 104 -3.56 -4.16 -18.93
C ASN A 104 -3.82 -3.98 -17.43
N ALA A 105 -3.62 -2.79 -16.87
CA ALA A 105 -4.13 -2.49 -15.55
C ALA A 105 -5.66 -2.44 -15.59
N GLY A 106 -6.32 -3.15 -14.68
CA GLY A 106 -7.77 -3.10 -14.50
C GLY A 106 -8.21 -2.04 -13.49
N ARG A 107 -7.27 -1.47 -12.71
CA ARG A 107 -7.54 -0.49 -11.66
C ARG A 107 -6.27 0.29 -11.32
N VAL A 108 -6.40 1.54 -10.89
CA VAL A 108 -5.30 2.34 -10.35
C VAL A 108 -5.64 2.87 -8.96
N THR A 109 -4.62 3.03 -8.11
CA THR A 109 -4.72 3.70 -6.82
C THR A 109 -4.20 5.12 -6.97
N LEU A 110 -5.01 6.10 -6.55
CA LEU A 110 -4.68 7.53 -6.60
C LEU A 110 -3.53 7.83 -5.62
N SER A 111 -2.67 8.78 -6.00
CA SER A 111 -1.53 9.18 -5.17
C SER A 111 -2.00 9.93 -3.93
N VAL A 112 -1.50 9.55 -2.77
CA VAL A 112 -1.74 10.26 -1.50
C VAL A 112 -0.93 11.55 -1.36
N GLU A 113 -0.06 11.83 -2.32
CA GLU A 113 0.74 13.06 -2.39
C GLU A 113 0.08 14.14 -3.24
N ASP A 114 -1.03 13.80 -3.91
CA ASP A 114 -1.77 14.69 -4.79
C ASP A 114 -2.73 15.61 -4.01
N GLN A 115 -3.20 16.67 -4.67
CA GLN A 115 -4.14 17.63 -4.13
C GLN A 115 -5.59 17.16 -4.28
N LEU A 116 -6.46 17.62 -3.39
CA LEU A 116 -7.88 17.23 -3.38
C LEU A 116 -8.58 17.51 -4.72
N ASP A 117 -8.37 18.70 -5.28
CA ASP A 117 -9.01 19.10 -6.53
C ASP A 117 -8.59 18.20 -7.70
N ASN A 118 -7.29 17.87 -7.79
CA ASN A 118 -6.79 16.98 -8.84
C ASN A 118 -7.29 15.54 -8.63
N LEU A 119 -7.33 15.05 -7.40
CA LEU A 119 -7.90 13.74 -7.09
C LEU A 119 -9.36 13.64 -7.55
N GLY A 120 -10.16 14.68 -7.31
CA GLY A 120 -11.55 14.75 -7.78
C GLY A 120 -11.68 14.77 -9.29
N LEU A 121 -10.84 15.57 -9.98
CA LEU A 121 -10.82 15.63 -11.45
C LEU A 121 -10.41 14.30 -12.07
N ILE A 122 -9.35 13.68 -11.54
CA ILE A 122 -8.86 12.38 -12.04
C ILE A 122 -9.92 11.30 -11.80
N ALA A 123 -10.51 11.21 -10.63
CA ALA A 123 -11.54 10.23 -10.32
C ALA A 123 -12.75 10.35 -11.26
N ALA A 124 -13.15 11.58 -11.59
CA ALA A 124 -14.28 11.84 -12.50
C ALA A 124 -14.00 11.50 -13.96
N GLN A 125 -12.73 11.53 -14.41
CA GLN A 125 -12.32 11.37 -15.79
C GLN A 125 -11.51 10.10 -16.06
N ALA A 126 -11.30 9.25 -15.05
CA ALA A 126 -10.47 8.07 -15.15
C ALA A 126 -11.01 7.08 -16.21
N PRO A 127 -10.16 6.55 -17.11
CA PRO A 127 -10.57 5.57 -18.13
C PRO A 127 -10.71 4.15 -17.58
N LEU A 128 -10.46 3.95 -16.29
CA LEU A 128 -10.56 2.69 -15.55
C LEU A 128 -10.88 2.96 -14.07
N PRO A 129 -11.36 1.96 -13.32
CA PRO A 129 -11.69 2.09 -11.93
C PRO A 129 -10.55 2.64 -11.08
N VAL A 130 -10.87 3.50 -10.12
CA VAL A 130 -9.92 4.13 -9.21
C VAL A 130 -10.13 3.72 -7.77
N THR A 131 -9.02 3.58 -7.04
CA THR A 131 -9.01 3.38 -5.59
C THR A 131 -8.46 4.64 -4.92
N MET A 132 -9.16 5.16 -3.92
CA MET A 132 -8.66 6.22 -3.05
C MET A 132 -8.21 5.63 -1.71
N VAL A 133 -6.97 5.92 -1.30
CA VAL A 133 -6.49 5.57 0.04
C VAL A 133 -7.06 6.57 1.03
N VAL A 134 -7.86 6.10 1.97
CA VAL A 134 -8.51 6.94 2.98
C VAL A 134 -7.80 6.95 4.32
N TYR A 135 -6.95 5.93 4.57
CA TYR A 135 -6.13 5.85 5.78
C TYR A 135 -4.87 5.03 5.53
N GLN A 136 -3.71 5.54 5.92
CA GLN A 136 -2.45 4.79 5.87
C GLN A 136 -1.33 5.41 6.70
N ASP A 137 -0.34 4.59 7.08
CA ASP A 137 0.99 5.04 7.46
C ASP A 137 1.85 5.18 6.19
N ALA A 138 1.85 6.36 5.58
CA ALA A 138 2.65 6.60 4.38
C ALA A 138 4.14 6.76 4.73
N ALA A 139 5.00 6.01 4.03
CA ALA A 139 6.42 6.23 4.11
C ALA A 139 6.77 7.57 3.43
N LEU A 140 7.46 8.46 4.16
CA LEU A 140 7.96 9.74 3.62
C LEU A 140 9.11 9.52 2.64
N PHE A 141 9.91 8.50 2.89
CA PHE A 141 10.90 7.97 1.95
C PHE A 141 11.28 6.53 2.30
N THR A 142 11.83 5.83 1.31
CA THR A 142 12.46 4.52 1.46
C THR A 142 13.90 4.60 0.98
N SER A 143 14.85 4.21 1.83
CA SER A 143 16.29 4.21 1.53
C SER A 143 16.86 2.81 1.57
N ALA A 144 17.82 2.56 0.70
CA ALA A 144 18.65 1.37 0.73
C ALA A 144 19.74 1.40 1.80
N ALA A 145 19.99 2.56 2.42
CA ALA A 145 20.92 2.67 3.54
C ALA A 145 20.32 2.05 4.80
N CYS A 146 21.12 1.22 5.47
CA CYS A 146 20.71 0.62 6.73
C CYS A 146 21.02 1.55 7.91
N ILE A 147 20.02 1.86 8.74
CA ILE A 147 20.19 2.69 9.94
C ILE A 147 20.88 1.94 11.11
N ARG A 148 21.16 0.65 10.97
CA ARG A 148 21.72 -0.15 12.07
C ARG A 148 23.23 -0.12 12.11
N SER A 149 23.87 -0.15 10.95
CA SER A 149 25.32 -0.29 10.84
C SER A 149 25.79 -0.07 9.42
N ASN A 150 27.03 0.41 9.29
CA ASN A 150 27.76 0.44 8.03
C ASN A 150 28.39 -0.92 7.65
N ALA A 151 28.33 -1.90 8.55
CA ALA A 151 28.85 -3.24 8.33
C ALA A 151 27.80 -4.30 8.59
N CYS A 152 27.53 -5.14 7.60
CA CYS A 152 26.49 -6.17 7.65
C CYS A 152 26.93 -7.51 8.26
N LYS A 153 28.15 -7.62 8.83
CA LYS A 153 28.72 -8.90 9.28
C LYS A 153 27.88 -9.59 10.37
N ASP A 154 27.33 -8.81 11.31
CA ASP A 154 26.58 -9.34 12.46
C ASP A 154 25.12 -8.81 12.50
N CYS A 155 24.54 -8.58 11.32
CA CYS A 155 23.18 -8.04 11.23
C CYS A 155 22.15 -9.08 11.71
N PRO A 156 21.33 -8.80 12.73
CA PRO A 156 20.29 -9.71 13.21
C PRO A 156 19.10 -9.89 12.24
N ARG A 157 19.12 -9.24 11.08
CA ARG A 157 18.13 -9.31 9.96
C ARG A 157 16.66 -9.17 10.38
N GLY A 158 16.37 -8.66 11.53
CA GLY A 158 14.98 -8.49 11.97
C GLY A 158 14.45 -7.09 11.70
N GLU A 159 13.22 -6.86 12.04
CA GLU A 159 12.58 -5.55 12.05
C GLU A 159 13.09 -4.72 13.25
N LYS A 160 13.39 -3.44 13.04
CA LYS A 160 13.78 -2.50 14.10
C LYS A 160 13.17 -1.13 13.86
N TRP A 161 12.51 -0.62 14.87
CA TRP A 161 11.96 0.73 14.91
C TRP A 161 12.87 1.67 15.70
N LEU A 162 13.05 2.90 15.20
CA LEU A 162 13.72 3.99 15.88
C LEU A 162 12.80 5.22 15.87
N LYS A 163 12.75 5.90 17.02
CA LYS A 163 12.09 7.20 17.14
C LYS A 163 13.10 8.29 16.80
N LEU A 164 12.71 9.23 16.00
CA LEU A 164 13.51 10.38 15.59
C LEU A 164 12.71 11.65 15.85
N GLU A 165 13.42 12.74 16.14
CA GLU A 165 12.83 14.05 16.26
C GLU A 165 13.69 15.06 15.50
N LYS A 166 13.07 15.93 14.74
CA LYS A 166 13.73 17.01 14.02
C LYS A 166 12.79 18.21 13.98
N ASP A 167 13.29 19.38 14.42
CA ASP A 167 12.54 20.65 14.42
C ASP A 167 11.18 20.56 15.14
N GLY A 168 11.12 19.84 16.28
CA GLY A 168 9.91 19.59 17.05
C GLY A 168 8.94 18.57 16.43
N GLN A 169 9.24 18.03 15.25
CA GLN A 169 8.44 17.01 14.58
C GLN A 169 8.97 15.62 14.88
N LYS A 170 8.06 14.71 15.19
CA LYS A 170 8.38 13.31 15.53
C LYS A 170 8.19 12.38 14.35
N TYR A 171 9.13 11.48 14.19
CA TYR A 171 9.19 10.51 13.12
C TYR A 171 9.50 9.11 13.67
N GLN A 172 9.20 8.10 12.88
CA GLN A 172 9.54 6.72 13.16
C GLN A 172 10.26 6.12 11.95
N ALA A 173 11.46 5.60 12.17
CA ALA A 173 12.21 4.91 11.13
C ALA A 173 12.13 3.40 11.34
N LEU A 174 11.73 2.67 10.30
CA LEU A 174 11.68 1.22 10.25
C LEU A 174 12.87 0.71 9.43
N SER A 175 13.74 -0.10 10.06
CA SER A 175 14.72 -0.90 9.33
C SER A 175 14.20 -2.32 9.17
N LYS A 176 13.97 -2.74 7.92
CA LYS A 176 13.47 -4.07 7.55
C LYS A 176 13.95 -4.44 6.16
N ASP A 177 14.28 -5.70 5.92
CA ASP A 177 14.68 -6.23 4.62
C ASP A 177 15.81 -5.44 3.94
N CYS A 178 16.83 -5.03 4.73
CA CYS A 178 17.95 -4.18 4.29
C CYS A 178 17.53 -2.82 3.71
N GLN A 179 16.39 -2.32 4.10
CA GLN A 179 15.86 -0.99 3.76
C GLN A 179 15.58 -0.20 5.03
N THR A 180 15.55 1.12 4.89
CA THR A 180 15.08 2.04 5.92
C THR A 180 13.91 2.83 5.35
N MET A 181 12.78 2.78 6.02
CA MET A 181 11.61 3.58 5.72
C MET A 181 11.38 4.60 6.83
N LEU A 182 11.11 5.85 6.47
CA LEU A 182 10.76 6.91 7.43
C LEU A 182 9.27 7.20 7.37
N PHE A 183 8.65 7.29 8.52
CA PHE A 183 7.23 7.62 8.68
C PHE A 183 7.08 8.84 9.59
N ALA A 184 6.08 9.67 9.32
CA ALA A 184 5.59 10.60 10.32
C ALA A 184 4.98 9.83 11.50
N GLU A 185 4.96 10.46 12.69
CA GLU A 185 4.31 9.85 13.86
C GLU A 185 2.82 9.62 13.61
N GLN A 186 2.16 10.59 12.99
CA GLN A 186 0.75 10.54 12.66
C GLN A 186 0.50 9.87 11.29
N PRO A 187 -0.51 8.99 11.19
CA PRO A 187 -0.95 8.45 9.90
C PRO A 187 -1.65 9.51 9.04
N LEU A 188 -1.75 9.24 7.75
CA LEU A 188 -2.65 9.95 6.84
C LEU A 188 -4.09 9.50 7.06
N CYS A 189 -5.04 10.44 7.01
CA CYS A 189 -6.45 10.12 6.94
C CYS A 189 -7.17 11.14 6.06
N PHE A 190 -7.84 10.67 5.03
CA PHE A 190 -8.61 11.43 4.05
C PHE A 190 -10.07 10.99 4.03
N ALA A 191 -10.57 10.44 5.15
CA ALA A 191 -11.89 9.83 5.18
C ALA A 191 -13.00 10.88 4.94
N VAL A 192 -12.91 12.06 5.52
CA VAL A 192 -13.88 13.15 5.33
C VAL A 192 -13.88 13.60 3.86
N GLU A 193 -12.70 13.85 3.31
CA GLU A 193 -12.54 14.34 1.93
C GLU A 193 -12.96 13.28 0.89
N ALA A 194 -12.79 12.01 1.23
CA ALA A 194 -13.21 10.92 0.37
C ALA A 194 -14.73 10.86 0.13
N ALA A 195 -15.52 11.44 1.03
CA ALA A 195 -16.97 11.54 0.83
C ALA A 195 -17.34 12.41 -0.39
N GLU A 196 -16.48 13.37 -0.76
CA GLU A 196 -16.68 14.27 -1.90
C GLU A 196 -16.10 13.70 -3.20
N ILE A 197 -15.17 12.73 -3.11
CA ILE A 197 -14.51 12.11 -4.25
C ILE A 197 -15.19 10.78 -4.56
N LYS A 198 -15.81 10.68 -5.75
CA LYS A 198 -16.45 9.47 -6.25
C LYS A 198 -15.41 8.48 -6.79
N ALA A 199 -14.64 7.86 -5.89
CA ALA A 199 -13.79 6.73 -6.23
C ALA A 199 -14.62 5.42 -6.26
N ASP A 200 -14.19 4.45 -7.09
CA ASP A 200 -14.86 3.14 -7.16
C ASP A 200 -14.57 2.30 -5.92
N TYR A 201 -13.40 2.50 -5.32
CA TYR A 201 -12.96 1.78 -4.12
C TYR A 201 -12.30 2.72 -3.12
N TYR A 202 -12.49 2.43 -1.83
CA TYR A 202 -11.80 3.11 -0.73
C TYR A 202 -10.93 2.11 0.03
N ARG A 203 -9.66 2.49 0.29
CA ARG A 203 -8.64 1.61 0.85
C ARG A 203 -8.16 2.10 2.22
N VAL A 204 -8.04 1.17 3.16
CA VAL A 204 -7.46 1.38 4.49
C VAL A 204 -6.22 0.51 4.63
N ASP A 205 -5.07 1.11 4.92
CA ASP A 205 -3.79 0.41 5.03
C ASP A 205 -3.29 0.32 6.47
N PHE A 206 -2.99 -0.92 6.90
CA PHE A 206 -2.33 -1.24 8.16
C PHE A 206 -1.03 -2.04 7.94
N VAL A 207 -0.23 -1.64 6.94
CA VAL A 207 0.88 -2.46 6.42
C VAL A 207 2.10 -2.42 7.33
N TYR A 208 2.56 -1.24 7.70
CA TYR A 208 3.87 -1.06 8.32
C TYR A 208 3.82 -1.07 9.84
N LYS A 209 3.12 -0.11 10.46
CA LYS A 209 3.04 -0.02 11.91
C LYS A 209 2.22 -1.16 12.52
N SER A 210 2.55 -1.51 13.75
CA SER A 210 1.78 -2.49 14.50
C SER A 210 0.54 -1.84 15.08
N TYR A 211 -0.62 -2.35 14.72
CA TYR A 211 -1.91 -1.96 15.31
C TYR A 211 -2.43 -3.07 16.20
N GLU A 212 -2.88 -2.72 17.39
CA GLU A 212 -3.71 -3.62 18.18
C GLU A 212 -5.06 -3.81 17.48
N ALA A 213 -5.65 -4.99 17.63
CA ALA A 213 -6.91 -5.36 16.97
C ALA A 213 -8.03 -4.34 17.25
N ALA A 214 -8.18 -3.92 18.52
CA ALA A 214 -9.20 -2.94 18.92
C ALA A 214 -8.99 -1.58 18.25
N LYS A 215 -7.73 -1.12 18.14
CA LYS A 215 -7.40 0.15 17.47
C LYS A 215 -7.65 0.07 15.97
N ALA A 216 -7.29 -1.02 15.31
CA ALA A 216 -7.57 -1.22 13.88
C ALA A 216 -9.08 -1.22 13.62
N ALA A 217 -9.87 -1.91 14.44
CA ALA A 217 -11.33 -1.92 14.34
C ALA A 217 -11.93 -0.52 14.60
N GLN A 218 -11.39 0.24 15.54
CA GLN A 218 -11.83 1.62 15.79
C GLN A 218 -11.58 2.53 14.59
N VAL A 219 -10.39 2.46 13.97
CA VAL A 219 -10.06 3.19 12.76
C VAL A 219 -11.01 2.79 11.64
N TRP A 220 -11.15 1.48 11.38
CA TRP A 220 -12.05 0.95 10.36
C TRP A 220 -13.49 1.46 10.53
N ASN A 221 -14.04 1.39 11.74
CA ASN A 221 -15.40 1.83 12.01
C ASN A 221 -15.64 3.33 11.80
N LYS A 222 -14.62 4.16 11.91
CA LYS A 222 -14.68 5.59 11.58
C LYS A 222 -14.58 5.81 10.07
N VAL A 223 -13.52 5.34 9.45
CA VAL A 223 -13.24 5.66 8.05
C VAL A 223 -14.29 5.11 7.09
N ARG A 224 -14.92 3.97 7.39
CA ARG A 224 -16.04 3.44 6.58
C ARG A 224 -17.30 4.30 6.61
N ARG A 225 -17.40 5.23 7.57
CA ARG A 225 -18.47 6.24 7.67
C ARG A 225 -18.03 7.60 7.15
N PHE A 226 -16.87 7.68 6.52
CA PHE A 226 -16.23 8.92 6.10
C PHE A 226 -15.93 9.88 7.27
N GLU A 227 -15.60 9.33 8.43
CA GLU A 227 -15.16 10.07 9.61
C GLU A 227 -13.64 9.89 9.79
N ASP A 228 -12.92 10.98 10.09
CA ASP A 228 -11.49 10.89 10.35
C ASP A 228 -11.17 10.09 11.61
N ALA A 229 -10.13 9.30 11.52
CA ALA A 229 -9.52 8.69 12.69
C ALA A 229 -8.85 9.77 13.55
N ALA A 230 -8.70 9.51 14.86
CA ALA A 230 -8.06 10.46 15.75
C ALA A 230 -6.56 10.60 15.46
N ASN A 231 -6.02 11.80 15.65
CA ASN A 231 -4.59 12.09 15.54
C ASN A 231 -3.99 11.77 14.17
N CYS A 232 -4.62 12.26 13.11
CA CYS A 232 -4.22 12.09 11.72
C CYS A 232 -3.70 13.40 11.12
N ARG A 233 -3.04 13.29 9.96
CA ARG A 233 -2.60 14.41 9.13
C ARG A 233 -3.15 14.30 7.71
N LYS A 234 -3.21 15.42 7.00
CA LYS A 234 -3.74 15.54 5.62
C LYS A 234 -2.66 15.64 4.55
N ALA A 235 -1.38 15.52 4.93
CA ALA A 235 -0.22 15.65 4.02
C ALA A 235 -0.31 16.90 3.13
N ASN A 236 -0.24 16.71 1.81
CA ASN A 236 -0.26 17.77 0.81
C ASN A 236 -1.67 18.06 0.26
N LEU A 237 -2.70 17.42 0.78
CA LEU A 237 -4.06 17.44 0.23
C LEU A 237 -4.61 18.85 -0.05
N TYR A 238 -4.22 19.83 0.78
CA TYR A 238 -4.64 21.24 0.69
C TYR A 238 -3.51 22.20 0.31
N ARG A 239 -2.37 21.69 -0.14
CA ARG A 239 -1.26 22.53 -0.58
C ARG A 239 -1.32 22.70 -2.09
N CYS A 240 -1.34 23.96 -2.55
CA CYS A 240 -1.02 24.25 -3.95
C CYS A 240 0.49 23.98 -4.16
N LEU A 241 0.82 23.19 -5.12
CA LEU A 241 2.19 23.02 -5.61
C LEU A 241 2.54 24.13 -6.57
#